data_7c7c9647d3c834bce3c7d93fe0f5f21a
#
_entry.id   7c7c9647d3c834bce3c7d93fe0f5f21a
#
_cell.length_a   1.000
_cell.length_b   1.000
_cell.length_c   1.000
_cell.angle_alpha   90.00
_cell.angle_beta   90.00
_cell.angle_gamma   90.00
#
_symmetry.space_group_name_H-M   'P 1'
#
loop_
_entity.id
_entity.type
_entity.pdbx_description
1 polymer ?
#
loop_
_entity_poly.entity_id
_entity_poly.type
_entity_poly.pdbx_seq_one_letter_code
_entity_poly.pdbx_strand_id
1 'polypeptide(L)'
;LAGAVAACGGMGTLSTAVCGFQEPDFAKRPFEANLRALDRQVRHAKVLAHGTGLIAVNAMVATTQYADSVRTALRAGADAIVCGAGLPKDLPALASEVSDSDAAIAPIVSSGRAAGLLCKLWDRHYGRIPDFLILEGPEAGGHLGFSRQDLDAPPSLSDLLREVLTALAPFQDKAGRDIPVFVAGGVKNGAEMAAYMRQGAAGAQFATRFIVTKECDASRAYKERLIAAEASD
;
A
#
# COMPACT_ATOMS: atom_id res chain seq x y z
N LEU A 1 -10.00 -2.61 11.43
CA LEU A 1 -9.77 -3.56 10.32
C LEU A 1 -8.31 -4.02 10.24
N ALA A 2 -7.32 -3.12 10.10
CA ALA A 2 -5.91 -3.49 9.88
C ALA A 2 -5.37 -4.46 10.95
N GLY A 3 -5.61 -4.18 12.24
CA GLY A 3 -5.20 -5.07 13.32
C GLY A 3 -5.85 -6.46 13.25
N ALA A 4 -7.13 -6.56 12.83
CA ALA A 4 -7.81 -7.85 12.65
C ALA A 4 -7.21 -8.68 11.51
N VAL A 5 -6.86 -8.03 10.38
CA VAL A 5 -6.15 -8.71 9.27
C VAL A 5 -4.79 -9.22 9.73
N ALA A 6 -4.04 -8.41 10.46
CA ALA A 6 -2.74 -8.81 10.99
C ALA A 6 -2.86 -9.95 12.02
N ALA A 7 -3.87 -9.94 12.89
CA ALA A 7 -4.14 -11.04 13.82
C ALA A 7 -4.40 -12.39 13.13
N CYS A 8 -4.81 -12.36 11.87
CA CYS A 8 -4.97 -13.55 11.03
C CYS A 8 -3.72 -13.90 10.20
N GLY A 9 -2.58 -13.27 10.44
CA GLY A 9 -1.30 -13.55 9.76
C GLY A 9 -1.09 -12.77 8.46
N GLY A 10 -2.00 -11.86 8.08
CA GLY A 10 -1.86 -11.00 6.93
C GLY A 10 -1.10 -9.70 7.24
N MET A 11 -0.99 -8.83 6.23
CA MET A 11 -0.51 -7.46 6.40
C MET A 11 -1.71 -6.50 6.37
N GLY A 12 -2.08 -5.97 7.55
CA GLY A 12 -3.14 -4.99 7.68
C GLY A 12 -2.62 -3.59 7.38
N THR A 13 -3.28 -2.86 6.48
CA THR A 13 -2.81 -1.54 6.03
C THR A 13 -3.70 -0.42 6.53
N LEU A 14 -3.09 0.60 7.16
CA LEU A 14 -3.70 1.86 7.57
C LEU A 14 -3.45 2.93 6.50
N SER A 15 -4.39 3.85 6.32
CA SER A 15 -4.22 5.00 5.42
C SER A 15 -3.83 6.26 6.17
N THR A 16 -2.96 7.09 5.58
CA THR A 16 -2.65 8.43 6.09
C THR A 16 -3.69 9.47 5.70
N ALA A 17 -4.61 9.12 4.79
CA ALA A 17 -5.61 10.05 4.28
C ALA A 17 -6.64 10.40 5.36
N VAL A 18 -6.63 11.65 5.82
CA VAL A 18 -7.64 12.22 6.72
C VAL A 18 -7.91 11.34 7.96
N CYS A 19 -6.89 10.61 8.43
CA CYS A 19 -7.04 9.63 9.52
C CYS A 19 -7.42 10.27 10.87
N GLY A 20 -7.22 11.60 11.02
CA GLY A 20 -7.55 12.36 12.21
C GLY A 20 -8.93 13.02 12.21
N PHE A 21 -9.82 12.69 11.26
CA PHE A 21 -11.10 13.40 11.09
C PHE A 21 -12.02 13.33 12.32
N GLN A 22 -11.84 12.35 13.20
CA GLN A 22 -12.58 12.23 14.45
C GLN A 22 -11.95 12.97 15.64
N GLU A 23 -10.77 13.59 15.44
CA GLU A 23 -10.13 14.38 16.50
C GLU A 23 -10.93 15.65 16.77
N PRO A 24 -11.11 16.05 18.05
CA PRO A 24 -11.94 17.21 18.42
C PRO A 24 -11.46 18.53 17.79
N ASP A 25 -10.17 18.65 17.52
CA ASP A 25 -9.54 19.83 16.95
C ASP A 25 -9.26 19.73 15.45
N PHE A 26 -9.72 18.67 14.77
CA PHE A 26 -9.43 18.41 13.36
C PHE A 26 -9.78 19.61 12.46
N ALA A 27 -10.94 20.23 12.66
CA ALA A 27 -11.36 21.37 11.85
C ALA A 27 -10.42 22.60 11.96
N LYS A 28 -9.66 22.71 13.05
CA LYS A 28 -8.75 23.84 13.32
C LYS A 28 -7.29 23.47 13.05
N ARG A 29 -6.91 22.21 13.26
CA ARG A 29 -5.55 21.70 13.20
C ARG A 29 -5.51 20.31 12.52
N PRO A 30 -5.92 20.22 11.24
CA PRO A 30 -6.01 18.92 10.55
C PRO A 30 -4.65 18.21 10.46
N PHE A 31 -3.56 18.96 10.34
CA PHE A 31 -2.21 18.42 10.24
C PHE A 31 -1.83 17.66 11.51
N GLU A 32 -1.87 18.32 12.65
CA GLU A 32 -1.51 17.74 13.95
C GLU A 32 -2.48 16.62 14.36
N ALA A 33 -3.76 16.80 14.06
CA ALA A 33 -4.79 15.81 14.32
C ALA A 33 -4.53 14.51 13.55
N ASN A 34 -4.16 14.58 12.26
CA ASN A 34 -3.81 13.42 11.46
C ASN A 34 -2.59 12.68 12.03
N LEU A 35 -1.52 13.39 12.39
CA LEU A 35 -0.31 12.75 12.90
C LEU A 35 -0.56 12.07 14.26
N ARG A 36 -1.30 12.70 15.16
CA ARG A 36 -1.69 12.09 16.45
C ARG A 36 -2.55 10.85 16.26
N ALA A 37 -3.53 10.94 15.36
CA ALA A 37 -4.40 9.81 15.07
C ALA A 37 -3.64 8.66 14.42
N LEU A 38 -2.74 8.95 13.49
CA LEU A 38 -1.91 7.96 12.82
C LEU A 38 -1.05 7.17 13.84
N ASP A 39 -0.32 7.89 14.71
CA ASP A 39 0.48 7.25 15.79
C ASP A 39 -0.39 6.31 16.63
N ARG A 40 -1.52 6.81 17.12
CA ARG A 40 -2.43 6.01 17.94
C ARG A 40 -3.00 4.80 17.19
N GLN A 41 -3.39 4.97 15.93
CA GLN A 41 -3.97 3.90 15.11
C GLN A 41 -2.94 2.80 14.81
N VAL A 42 -1.68 3.15 14.50
CA VAL A 42 -0.61 2.17 14.29
C VAL A 42 -0.38 1.36 15.56
N ARG A 43 -0.19 2.02 16.71
CA ARG A 43 0.00 1.33 18.00
C ARG A 43 -1.18 0.45 18.36
N HIS A 44 -2.40 0.94 18.17
CA HIS A 44 -3.60 0.14 18.43
C HIS A 44 -3.71 -1.07 17.51
N ALA A 45 -3.42 -0.92 16.22
CA ALA A 45 -3.41 -2.04 15.27
C ALA A 45 -2.35 -3.09 15.63
N LYS A 46 -1.16 -2.66 16.09
CA LYS A 46 -0.11 -3.56 16.59
C LYS A 46 -0.57 -4.36 17.81
N VAL A 47 -1.28 -3.74 18.75
CA VAL A 47 -1.87 -4.43 19.91
C VAL A 47 -2.87 -5.48 19.45
N LEU A 48 -3.77 -5.14 18.52
CA LEU A 48 -4.77 -6.07 17.98
C LEU A 48 -4.17 -7.20 17.15
N ALA A 49 -3.02 -6.99 16.55
CA ALA A 49 -2.30 -8.00 15.77
C ALA A 49 -1.69 -9.12 16.63
N HIS A 50 -1.51 -8.90 17.93
CA HIS A 50 -0.91 -9.84 18.89
C HIS A 50 0.45 -10.42 18.44
N GLY A 51 1.21 -9.69 17.62
CA GLY A 51 2.50 -10.14 17.10
C GLY A 51 2.44 -11.21 15.99
N THR A 52 1.24 -11.47 15.43
CA THR A 52 1.07 -12.56 14.45
C THR A 52 1.36 -12.13 13.02
N GLY A 53 0.84 -10.98 12.58
CA GLY A 53 1.00 -10.44 11.22
C GLY A 53 1.66 -9.06 11.24
N LEU A 54 1.60 -8.35 10.13
CA LEU A 54 2.27 -7.07 9.92
C LEU A 54 1.27 -5.91 9.85
N ILE A 55 1.70 -4.74 10.29
CA ILE A 55 0.97 -3.48 10.14
C ILE A 55 1.73 -2.58 9.17
N ALA A 56 1.11 -2.32 8.03
CA ALA A 56 1.61 -1.36 7.05
C ALA A 56 0.87 -0.03 7.14
N VAL A 57 1.51 1.03 6.65
CA VAL A 57 0.90 2.34 6.45
C VAL A 57 1.01 2.74 4.98
N ASN A 58 -0.11 3.04 4.36
CA ASN A 58 -0.17 3.59 3.01
C ASN A 58 -0.11 5.12 3.07
N ALA A 59 0.94 5.71 2.49
CA ALA A 59 1.15 7.15 2.43
C ALA A 59 1.10 7.64 0.97
N MET A 60 0.36 8.74 0.74
CA MET A 60 0.23 9.35 -0.58
C MET A 60 1.32 10.41 -0.79
N VAL A 61 2.20 10.19 -1.79
CA VAL A 61 3.32 11.09 -2.12
C VAL A 61 2.85 12.50 -2.45
N ALA A 62 1.69 12.64 -3.10
CA ALA A 62 1.14 13.93 -3.53
C ALA A 62 0.59 14.80 -2.37
N THR A 63 0.55 14.29 -1.15
CA THR A 63 0.06 15.07 0.00
C THR A 63 1.16 15.91 0.64
N THR A 64 0.79 17.09 1.16
CA THR A 64 1.71 17.96 1.91
C THR A 64 2.24 17.32 3.19
N GLN A 65 1.51 16.34 3.74
CA GLN A 65 1.86 15.63 4.98
C GLN A 65 2.65 14.34 4.75
N TYR A 66 3.03 14.03 3.52
CA TYR A 66 3.68 12.76 3.16
C TYR A 66 4.86 12.42 4.06
N ALA A 67 5.86 13.27 4.10
CA ALA A 67 7.09 13.00 4.84
C ALA A 67 6.86 12.84 6.36
N ASP A 68 6.04 13.72 6.95
CA ASP A 68 5.74 13.66 8.38
C ASP A 68 4.87 12.46 8.74
N SER A 69 3.97 12.05 7.84
CA SER A 69 3.19 10.83 8.00
C SER A 69 4.06 9.57 7.96
N VAL A 70 5.04 9.51 7.04
CA VAL A 70 6.00 8.40 6.98
C VAL A 70 6.81 8.32 8.28
N ARG A 71 7.40 9.44 8.73
CA ARG A 71 8.16 9.48 9.99
C ARG A 71 7.31 9.08 11.20
N THR A 72 6.07 9.56 11.25
CA THR A 72 5.14 9.24 12.35
C THR A 72 4.81 7.76 12.36
N ALA A 73 4.49 7.17 11.21
CA ALA A 73 4.19 5.75 11.10
C ALA A 73 5.36 4.86 11.53
N LEU A 74 6.58 5.20 11.10
CA LEU A 74 7.81 4.49 11.47
C LEU A 74 8.07 4.56 12.98
N ARG A 75 7.99 5.76 13.57
CA ARG A 75 8.13 5.95 15.03
C ARG A 75 7.06 5.26 15.85
N ALA A 76 5.86 5.10 15.28
CA ALA A 76 4.76 4.37 15.91
C ALA A 76 4.93 2.84 15.83
N GLY A 77 5.93 2.35 15.08
CA GLY A 77 6.26 0.93 14.95
C GLY A 77 5.53 0.22 13.80
N ALA A 78 5.22 0.93 12.72
CA ALA A 78 4.74 0.28 11.50
C ALA A 78 5.80 -0.70 10.94
N ASP A 79 5.37 -1.88 10.50
CA ASP A 79 6.26 -2.89 9.92
C ASP A 79 6.58 -2.63 8.45
N ALA A 80 5.74 -1.84 7.76
CA ALA A 80 5.98 -1.45 6.38
C ALA A 80 5.37 -0.08 6.05
N ILE A 81 6.01 0.62 5.12
CA ILE A 81 5.47 1.83 4.49
C ILE A 81 5.24 1.53 3.00
N VAL A 82 4.00 1.70 2.57
CA VAL A 82 3.58 1.54 1.17
C VAL A 82 3.25 2.92 0.60
N CYS A 83 3.83 3.31 -0.52
CA CYS A 83 3.64 4.65 -1.08
C CYS A 83 3.14 4.63 -2.51
N GLY A 84 2.07 5.38 -2.75
CA GLY A 84 1.44 5.60 -4.06
C GLY A 84 1.03 7.05 -4.28
N ALA A 85 0.15 7.28 -5.26
CA ALA A 85 -0.28 8.62 -5.67
C ALA A 85 0.93 9.55 -5.97
N GLY A 86 1.86 9.06 -6.76
CA GLY A 86 3.13 9.67 -7.14
C GLY A 86 4.30 8.70 -6.98
N LEU A 87 5.48 9.11 -7.45
CA LEU A 87 6.70 8.30 -7.35
C LEU A 87 7.44 8.61 -6.04
N PRO A 88 7.55 7.68 -5.09
CA PRO A 88 8.21 7.90 -3.80
C PRO A 88 9.74 7.86 -3.91
N LYS A 89 10.31 8.86 -4.60
CA LYS A 89 11.75 8.90 -4.92
C LYS A 89 12.64 9.01 -3.68
N ASP A 90 12.13 9.64 -2.64
CA ASP A 90 12.82 9.98 -1.38
C ASP A 90 12.45 9.04 -0.21
N LEU A 91 11.58 8.06 -0.41
CA LEU A 91 11.15 7.16 0.66
C LEU A 91 12.32 6.44 1.36
N PRO A 92 13.39 5.98 0.67
CA PRO A 92 14.54 5.41 1.36
C PRO A 92 15.24 6.39 2.29
N ALA A 93 15.33 7.67 1.93
CA ALA A 93 15.90 8.71 2.79
C ALA A 93 15.03 8.94 4.02
N LEU A 94 13.71 9.10 3.83
CA LEU A 94 12.77 9.27 4.95
C LEU A 94 12.79 8.08 5.92
N ALA A 95 12.90 6.87 5.40
CA ALA A 95 13.01 5.68 6.23
C ALA A 95 14.30 5.65 7.04
N SER A 96 15.43 6.08 6.46
CA SER A 96 16.72 6.12 7.16
C SER A 96 16.82 7.20 8.24
N GLU A 97 15.94 8.20 8.24
CA GLU A 97 15.88 9.21 9.31
C GLU A 97 15.36 8.66 10.64
N VAL A 98 14.74 7.49 10.64
CA VAL A 98 14.22 6.81 11.83
C VAL A 98 15.09 5.59 12.11
N SER A 99 16.18 5.81 12.86
CA SER A 99 17.28 4.85 13.07
C SER A 99 16.86 3.51 13.69
N ASP A 100 15.79 3.50 14.46
CA ASP A 100 15.32 2.31 15.19
C ASP A 100 14.22 1.54 14.42
N SER A 101 14.06 1.83 13.12
CA SER A 101 13.03 1.19 12.30
C SER A 101 13.62 0.27 11.24
N ASP A 102 13.28 -1.01 11.33
CA ASP A 102 13.54 -2.03 10.31
C ASP A 102 12.36 -2.19 9.33
N ALA A 103 11.48 -1.20 9.26
CA ALA A 103 10.28 -1.29 8.43
C ALA A 103 10.62 -1.45 6.94
N ALA A 104 9.91 -2.35 6.30
CA ALA A 104 9.98 -2.54 4.86
C ALA A 104 9.42 -1.31 4.12
N ILE A 105 9.99 -0.97 2.98
CA ILE A 105 9.50 0.13 2.14
C ILE A 105 9.14 -0.36 0.74
N ALA A 106 7.95 0.01 0.30
CA ALA A 106 7.38 -0.47 -0.95
C ALA A 106 6.69 0.65 -1.74
N PRO A 107 6.98 0.81 -3.02
CA PRO A 107 6.20 1.66 -3.90
C PRO A 107 4.97 0.92 -4.45
N ILE A 108 3.92 1.68 -4.77
CA ILE A 108 2.83 1.24 -5.63
C ILE A 108 3.18 1.64 -7.06
N VAL A 109 3.07 0.71 -7.99
CA VAL A 109 3.36 0.92 -9.42
C VAL A 109 2.23 0.37 -10.27
N SER A 110 2.06 0.91 -11.49
CA SER A 110 1.07 0.45 -12.46
C SER A 110 1.70 -0.01 -13.79
N SER A 111 3.03 -0.17 -13.83
CA SER A 111 3.74 -0.64 -15.02
C SER A 111 5.15 -1.12 -14.69
N GLY A 112 5.71 -1.98 -15.57
CA GLY A 112 7.11 -2.38 -15.51
C GLY A 112 8.08 -1.20 -15.64
N ARG A 113 7.73 -0.20 -16.45
CA ARG A 113 8.52 1.04 -16.57
C ARG A 113 8.64 1.79 -15.24
N ALA A 114 7.56 1.95 -14.51
CA ALA A 114 7.56 2.63 -13.21
C ALA A 114 8.38 1.84 -12.17
N ALA A 115 8.22 0.52 -12.14
CA ALA A 115 8.98 -0.38 -11.27
C ALA A 115 10.49 -0.27 -11.53
N GLY A 116 10.91 -0.42 -12.77
CA GLY A 116 12.33 -0.32 -13.15
C GLY A 116 12.92 1.07 -12.88
N LEU A 117 12.16 2.15 -13.13
CA LEU A 117 12.59 3.52 -12.84
C LEU A 117 12.84 3.72 -11.32
N LEU A 118 11.93 3.28 -10.47
CA LEU A 118 12.09 3.42 -9.01
C LEU A 118 13.23 2.59 -8.48
N CYS A 119 13.38 1.34 -8.91
CA CYS A 119 14.52 0.50 -8.54
C CYS A 119 15.84 1.17 -8.93
N LYS A 120 15.94 1.71 -10.16
CA LYS A 120 17.13 2.40 -10.63
C LYS A 120 17.44 3.67 -9.82
N LEU A 121 16.41 4.47 -9.50
CA LEU A 121 16.58 5.69 -8.71
C LEU A 121 17.03 5.38 -7.28
N TRP A 122 16.38 4.42 -6.63
CA TRP A 122 16.71 4.04 -5.25
C TRP A 122 18.08 3.39 -5.15
N ASP A 123 18.42 2.46 -6.06
CA ASP A 123 19.75 1.83 -6.12
C ASP A 123 20.85 2.89 -6.33
N ARG A 124 20.65 3.81 -7.29
CA ARG A 124 21.65 4.85 -7.60
C ARG A 124 21.88 5.85 -6.48
N HIS A 125 20.81 6.30 -5.80
CA HIS A 125 20.90 7.41 -4.86
C HIS A 125 21.06 6.94 -3.40
N TYR A 126 20.59 5.73 -3.09
CA TYR A 126 20.54 5.23 -1.71
C TYR A 126 21.18 3.85 -1.52
N GLY A 127 21.63 3.20 -2.60
CA GLY A 127 22.16 1.83 -2.53
C GLY A 127 21.11 0.81 -2.07
N ARG A 128 19.83 1.10 -2.27
CA ARG A 128 18.70 0.30 -1.79
C ARG A 128 17.72 0.02 -2.93
N ILE A 129 17.09 -1.15 -2.91
CA ILE A 129 15.95 -1.50 -3.77
C ILE A 129 14.71 -1.70 -2.91
N PRO A 130 13.49 -1.64 -3.47
CA PRO A 130 12.27 -1.91 -2.72
C PRO A 130 12.32 -3.26 -2.03
N ASP A 131 11.71 -3.35 -0.84
CA ASP A 131 11.60 -4.61 -0.11
C ASP A 131 10.50 -5.50 -0.71
N PHE A 132 9.46 -4.89 -1.25
CA PHE A 132 8.43 -5.49 -2.09
C PHE A 132 7.78 -4.41 -2.97
N LEU A 133 6.87 -4.78 -3.88
CA LEU A 133 6.05 -3.85 -4.65
C LEU A 133 4.57 -4.21 -4.57
N ILE A 134 3.72 -3.18 -4.67
CA ILE A 134 2.30 -3.36 -5.00
C ILE A 134 2.12 -2.99 -6.47
N LEU A 135 1.66 -3.94 -7.27
CA LEU A 135 1.25 -3.70 -8.65
C LEU A 135 -0.25 -3.43 -8.69
N GLU A 136 -0.60 -2.21 -9.01
CA GLU A 136 -1.99 -1.76 -9.08
C GLU A 136 -2.49 -1.80 -10.52
N GLY A 137 -3.51 -2.61 -10.78
CA GLY A 137 -4.16 -2.75 -12.08
C GLY A 137 -5.26 -1.71 -12.32
N PRO A 138 -5.85 -1.68 -13.53
CA PRO A 138 -6.84 -0.67 -13.91
C PRO A 138 -8.18 -0.79 -13.18
N GLU A 139 -8.48 -1.93 -12.57
CA GLU A 139 -9.68 -2.13 -11.73
C GLU A 139 -9.48 -1.70 -10.26
N ALA A 140 -8.34 -1.08 -9.93
CA ALA A 140 -8.10 -0.54 -8.60
C ALA A 140 -8.92 0.73 -8.37
N GLY A 141 -9.34 0.95 -7.12
CA GLY A 141 -10.00 2.19 -6.71
C GLY A 141 -9.01 3.26 -6.29
N GLY A 142 -9.40 4.53 -6.39
CA GLY A 142 -8.59 5.66 -5.96
C GLY A 142 -7.78 6.30 -7.08
N HIS A 143 -6.50 6.66 -6.79
CA HIS A 143 -5.62 7.32 -7.76
C HIS A 143 -4.99 6.27 -8.69
N LEU A 144 -5.38 6.25 -9.94
CA LEU A 144 -4.88 5.31 -10.93
C LEU A 144 -3.62 5.87 -11.63
N GLY A 145 -2.63 4.99 -11.84
CA GLY A 145 -1.42 5.28 -12.61
C GLY A 145 -1.58 5.10 -14.13
N PHE A 146 -2.83 5.14 -14.65
CA PHE A 146 -3.18 4.95 -16.05
C PHE A 146 -3.64 6.25 -16.69
N SER A 147 -3.30 6.45 -17.96
CA SER A 147 -3.87 7.54 -18.76
C SER A 147 -5.34 7.21 -19.13
N ARG A 148 -6.09 8.24 -19.57
CA ARG A 148 -7.46 8.02 -20.03
C ARG A 148 -7.52 7.04 -21.23
N GLN A 149 -6.53 7.10 -22.12
CA GLN A 149 -6.44 6.19 -23.27
C GLN A 149 -6.18 4.74 -22.82
N ASP A 150 -5.37 4.54 -21.78
CA ASP A 150 -5.13 3.21 -21.22
C ASP A 150 -6.40 2.61 -20.60
N LEU A 151 -7.33 3.47 -20.10
CA LEU A 151 -8.59 3.01 -19.52
C LEU A 151 -9.66 2.69 -20.58
N ASP A 152 -9.54 3.20 -21.81
CA ASP A 152 -10.42 2.83 -22.94
C ASP A 152 -10.13 1.41 -23.44
N ALA A 153 -8.87 0.94 -23.28
CA ALA A 153 -8.44 -0.43 -23.60
C ALA A 153 -7.44 -0.90 -22.51
N PRO A 154 -7.94 -1.22 -21.31
CA PRO A 154 -7.07 -1.42 -20.17
C PRO A 154 -6.22 -2.69 -20.33
N PRO A 155 -4.91 -2.61 -19.98
CA PRO A 155 -4.04 -3.78 -19.98
C PRO A 155 -4.52 -4.78 -18.92
N SER A 156 -4.35 -6.07 -19.18
CA SER A 156 -4.67 -7.07 -18.17
C SER A 156 -3.68 -7.02 -17.00
N LEU A 157 -4.15 -7.29 -15.78
CA LEU A 157 -3.28 -7.35 -14.61
C LEU A 157 -2.19 -8.44 -14.76
N SER A 158 -2.46 -9.51 -15.52
CA SER A 158 -1.47 -10.56 -15.84
C SER A 158 -0.35 -10.05 -16.76
N ASP A 159 -0.66 -9.21 -17.74
CA ASP A 159 0.34 -8.61 -18.61
C ASP A 159 1.21 -7.62 -17.85
N LEU A 160 0.60 -6.77 -17.02
CA LEU A 160 1.30 -5.84 -16.14
C LEU A 160 2.21 -6.58 -15.15
N LEU A 161 1.75 -7.71 -14.58
CA LEU A 161 2.58 -8.52 -13.68
C LEU A 161 3.82 -9.05 -14.40
N ARG A 162 3.67 -9.58 -15.61
CA ARG A 162 4.79 -10.07 -16.43
C ARG A 162 5.79 -8.97 -16.74
N GLU A 163 5.31 -7.77 -17.11
CA GLU A 163 6.17 -6.61 -17.35
C GLU A 163 6.97 -6.21 -16.10
N VAL A 164 6.29 -6.14 -14.93
CA VAL A 164 6.93 -5.78 -13.67
C VAL A 164 7.99 -6.80 -13.29
N LEU A 165 7.67 -8.09 -13.32
CA LEU A 165 8.63 -9.17 -13.00
C LEU A 165 9.85 -9.11 -13.91
N THR A 166 9.65 -8.88 -15.22
CA THR A 166 10.76 -8.71 -16.18
C THR A 166 11.61 -7.48 -15.85
N ALA A 167 10.98 -6.36 -15.49
CA ALA A 167 11.70 -5.13 -15.16
C ALA A 167 12.49 -5.23 -13.85
N LEU A 168 12.08 -6.08 -12.92
CA LEU A 168 12.75 -6.29 -11.63
C LEU A 168 13.95 -7.23 -11.69
N ALA A 169 13.97 -8.18 -12.62
CA ALA A 169 14.99 -9.22 -12.70
C ALA A 169 16.44 -8.72 -12.59
N PRO A 170 16.90 -7.66 -13.34
CA PRO A 170 18.27 -7.18 -13.22
C PRO A 170 18.63 -6.63 -11.83
N PHE A 171 17.65 -6.09 -11.09
CA PHE A 171 17.86 -5.55 -9.76
C PHE A 171 17.89 -6.65 -8.70
N GLN A 172 17.07 -7.69 -8.86
CA GLN A 172 17.07 -8.89 -8.03
C GLN A 172 18.40 -9.63 -8.17
N ASP A 173 18.87 -9.85 -9.41
CA ASP A 173 20.17 -10.50 -9.68
C ASP A 173 21.33 -9.72 -9.04
N LYS A 174 21.34 -8.38 -9.21
CA LYS A 174 22.36 -7.52 -8.59
C LYS A 174 22.35 -7.55 -7.08
N ALA A 175 21.15 -7.56 -6.47
CA ALA A 175 20.98 -7.53 -5.02
C ALA A 175 21.08 -8.90 -4.36
N GLY A 176 21.06 -10.00 -5.14
CA GLY A 176 21.04 -11.36 -4.63
C GLY A 176 19.79 -11.70 -3.80
N ARG A 177 18.67 -11.00 -4.03
CA ARG A 177 17.39 -11.24 -3.35
C ARG A 177 16.19 -10.92 -4.24
N ASP A 178 15.09 -11.60 -4.00
CA ASP A 178 13.83 -11.32 -4.66
C ASP A 178 13.22 -9.98 -4.19
N ILE A 179 12.40 -9.38 -5.05
CA ILE A 179 11.51 -8.27 -4.76
C ILE A 179 10.09 -8.80 -4.93
N PRO A 180 9.40 -9.24 -3.86
CA PRO A 180 8.05 -9.76 -3.94
C PRO A 180 7.08 -8.75 -4.55
N VAL A 181 6.21 -9.19 -5.46
CA VAL A 181 5.19 -8.36 -6.11
C VAL A 181 3.81 -8.83 -5.65
N PHE A 182 3.05 -7.92 -5.03
CA PHE A 182 1.66 -8.16 -4.67
C PHE A 182 0.75 -7.45 -5.69
N VAL A 183 -0.21 -8.17 -6.26
CA VAL A 183 -1.17 -7.59 -7.21
C VAL A 183 -2.35 -6.94 -6.49
N ALA A 184 -2.86 -5.85 -7.03
CA ALA A 184 -4.01 -5.11 -6.51
C ALA A 184 -4.94 -4.67 -7.65
N GLY A 185 -6.23 -4.51 -7.35
CA GLY A 185 -7.24 -4.13 -8.33
C GLY A 185 -7.87 -5.34 -9.03
N GLY A 186 -9.15 -5.57 -8.80
CA GLY A 186 -9.92 -6.64 -9.42
C GLY A 186 -9.79 -8.02 -8.79
N VAL A 187 -8.85 -8.25 -7.87
CA VAL A 187 -8.72 -9.56 -7.18
C VAL A 187 -9.79 -9.69 -6.10
N LYS A 188 -10.67 -10.68 -6.24
CA LYS A 188 -11.91 -10.78 -5.46
C LYS A 188 -11.90 -11.91 -4.42
N ASN A 189 -11.05 -12.93 -4.60
CA ASN A 189 -11.05 -14.12 -3.75
C ASN A 189 -9.69 -14.85 -3.78
N GLY A 190 -9.55 -15.87 -2.92
CA GLY A 190 -8.33 -16.66 -2.80
C GLY A 190 -7.98 -17.49 -4.05
N ALA A 191 -8.97 -17.91 -4.84
CA ALA A 191 -8.71 -18.65 -6.08
C ALA A 191 -8.05 -17.76 -7.15
N GLU A 192 -8.54 -16.51 -7.28
CA GLU A 192 -7.93 -15.51 -8.15
C GLU A 192 -6.52 -15.12 -7.66
N MET A 193 -6.35 -14.90 -6.35
CA MET A 193 -5.02 -14.68 -5.77
C MET A 193 -4.06 -15.82 -6.12
N ALA A 194 -4.50 -17.08 -5.93
CA ALA A 194 -3.69 -18.25 -6.25
C ALA A 194 -3.37 -18.33 -7.76
N ALA A 195 -4.26 -17.85 -8.63
CA ALA A 195 -3.99 -17.78 -10.07
C ALA A 195 -2.86 -16.77 -10.40
N TYR A 196 -2.82 -15.60 -9.75
CA TYR A 196 -1.72 -14.67 -9.90
C TYR A 196 -0.42 -15.17 -9.25
N MET A 197 -0.52 -15.87 -8.13
CA MET A 197 0.66 -16.48 -7.51
C MET A 197 1.32 -17.52 -8.42
N ARG A 198 0.55 -18.30 -9.17
CA ARG A 198 1.09 -19.21 -10.21
C ARG A 198 1.76 -18.47 -11.37
N GLN A 199 1.49 -17.19 -11.55
CA GLN A 199 2.15 -16.34 -12.55
C GLN A 199 3.36 -15.57 -11.98
N GLY A 200 3.72 -15.79 -10.71
CA GLY A 200 4.89 -15.20 -10.06
C GLY A 200 4.58 -14.05 -9.08
N ALA A 201 3.32 -13.73 -8.83
CA ALA A 201 2.97 -12.81 -7.74
C ALA A 201 3.25 -13.45 -6.38
N ALA A 202 3.65 -12.65 -5.39
CA ALA A 202 3.83 -13.09 -4.01
C ALA A 202 2.50 -13.17 -3.23
N GLY A 203 1.45 -12.53 -3.73
CA GLY A 203 0.13 -12.48 -3.11
C GLY A 203 -0.73 -11.40 -3.74
N ALA A 204 -1.77 -10.98 -3.03
CA ALA A 204 -2.67 -9.91 -3.49
C ALA A 204 -3.08 -8.97 -2.36
N GLN A 205 -3.35 -7.71 -2.71
CA GLN A 205 -3.96 -6.71 -1.85
C GLN A 205 -5.47 -6.66 -2.10
N PHE A 206 -6.24 -6.71 -1.04
CA PHE A 206 -7.70 -6.62 -1.06
C PHE A 206 -8.17 -5.37 -0.32
N ALA A 207 -9.24 -4.73 -0.79
CA ALA A 207 -9.86 -3.60 -0.11
C ALA A 207 -11.38 -3.79 0.03
N THR A 208 -12.14 -3.73 -1.06
CA THR A 208 -13.60 -3.60 -1.06
C THR A 208 -14.31 -4.68 -0.23
N ARG A 209 -13.87 -5.94 -0.35
CA ARG A 209 -14.49 -7.05 0.40
C ARG A 209 -14.25 -6.97 1.91
N PHE A 210 -13.17 -6.32 2.34
CA PHE A 210 -12.88 -6.13 3.76
C PHE A 210 -13.57 -4.90 4.33
N ILE A 211 -13.90 -3.89 3.50
CA ILE A 211 -14.61 -2.69 3.96
C ILE A 211 -16.00 -3.03 4.52
N VAL A 212 -16.68 -4.03 3.96
CA VAL A 212 -18.03 -4.42 4.38
C VAL A 212 -18.06 -5.30 5.64
N THR A 213 -16.90 -5.68 6.17
CA THR A 213 -16.79 -6.52 7.38
C THR A 213 -17.11 -5.75 8.66
N LYS A 214 -17.32 -6.48 9.77
CA LYS A 214 -17.59 -5.88 11.10
C LYS A 214 -16.38 -5.15 11.65
N GLU A 215 -15.19 -5.61 11.31
CA GLU A 215 -13.90 -5.10 11.78
C GLU A 215 -13.53 -3.76 11.11
N CYS A 216 -14.19 -3.40 10.01
CA CYS A 216 -14.00 -2.09 9.37
C CYS A 216 -14.86 -1.04 10.08
N ASP A 217 -14.27 0.10 10.36
CA ASP A 217 -14.90 1.26 11.00
C ASP A 217 -15.63 2.20 10.01
N ALA A 218 -15.71 1.83 8.72
CA ALA A 218 -16.53 2.53 7.74
C ALA A 218 -18.01 2.60 8.19
N SER A 219 -18.68 3.72 7.89
CA SER A 219 -20.07 3.91 8.27
C SER A 219 -20.99 2.81 7.69
N ARG A 220 -22.06 2.51 8.41
CA ARG A 220 -23.06 1.51 7.97
C ARG A 220 -23.61 1.85 6.59
N ALA A 221 -23.96 3.12 6.35
CA ALA A 221 -24.48 3.57 5.06
C ALA A 221 -23.51 3.34 3.90
N TYR A 222 -22.20 3.54 4.14
CA TYR A 222 -21.18 3.27 3.12
C TYR A 222 -21.06 1.76 2.83
N LYS A 223 -21.08 0.92 3.86
CA LYS A 223 -21.08 -0.56 3.68
C LYS A 223 -22.30 -1.05 2.93
N GLU A 224 -23.49 -0.55 3.29
CA GLU A 224 -24.76 -0.90 2.61
C GLU A 224 -24.74 -0.48 1.13
N ARG A 225 -24.15 0.69 0.80
CA ARG A 225 -23.97 1.11 -0.58
C ARG A 225 -23.06 0.19 -1.37
N LEU A 226 -21.94 -0.26 -0.77
CA LEU A 226 -21.04 -1.22 -1.41
C LEU A 226 -21.68 -2.60 -1.61
N ILE A 227 -22.53 -3.05 -0.67
CA ILE A 227 -23.24 -4.32 -0.77
C ILE A 227 -24.30 -4.27 -1.87
N ALA A 228 -24.95 -3.12 -2.05
CA ALA A 228 -26.00 -2.91 -3.02
C ALA A 228 -25.47 -2.56 -4.43
N ALA A 229 -24.16 -2.30 -4.57
CA ALA A 229 -23.56 -1.92 -5.85
C ALA A 229 -23.59 -3.10 -6.84
N GLU A 230 -23.94 -2.81 -8.08
CA GLU A 230 -23.92 -3.74 -9.20
C GLU A 230 -22.74 -3.45 -10.14
N ALA A 231 -22.45 -4.38 -11.05
CA ALA A 231 -21.33 -4.24 -11.98
C ALA A 231 -21.48 -3.05 -12.96
N SER A 232 -22.69 -2.50 -13.06
CA SER A 232 -23.03 -1.32 -13.88
C SER A 232 -22.83 0.03 -13.15
N ASP A 233 -22.60 0.02 -11.83
CA ASP A 233 -22.40 1.21 -11.01
C ASP A 233 -20.94 1.68 -11.05
#